data_0daa482dfcf3421a2803b08f46e1b327
#
_entry.id   0daa482dfcf3421a2803b08f46e1b327
#
_cell.length_a   1.000
_cell.length_b   1.000
_cell.length_c   1.000
_cell.angle_alpha   90.00
_cell.angle_beta   90.00
_cell.angle_gamma   90.00
#
_symmetry.space_group_name_H-M   'P 1'
#
loop_
_entity.id
_entity.type
_entity.pdbx_description
1 polymer ?
#
loop_
_entity_poly.entity_id
_entity_poly.type
_entity_poly.pdbx_seq_one_letter_code
_entity_poly.pdbx_strand_id
1 'polypeptide(L)'
;MEIRKLEQMFEVLRSKPKKRLVAAYANDDHTICAVNAAVKEGLIEATLLGDEKVIAEVCKAEGIDMNNFKVINEPVDVKAAALACDIINRGEADILMKGLLPTDKYMRAILNKERGLCPPNVTLAHVAVIENPNYHKLLVASDCAIIPLPDIKQKQQLLKYVTTVATKLGVACPKVAMVTATEQMSAGIPACVDAAIISKMNERGQIKGCVVEGPISLDLATDAETAAIKGMKSPVAGDADCLVFPNLEASNVFYKCCTKFDKSEVGAMLMGAKVPCVLSSRGDTSKTKLYSIALAAMLA
;
A
#
# COMPACT_ATOMS: atom_id res chain seq x y z
N MET A 1 3.68 -17.21 -10.84
CA MET A 1 2.24 -17.03 -11.17
C MET A 1 1.90 -15.56 -10.93
N GLU A 2 1.28 -14.90 -11.89
CA GLU A 2 0.79 -13.53 -11.75
C GLU A 2 -0.52 -13.53 -10.94
N ILE A 3 -0.58 -12.69 -9.92
CA ILE A 3 -1.76 -12.51 -9.06
C ILE A 3 -2.69 -11.49 -9.73
N ARG A 4 -3.91 -11.90 -10.04
CA ARG A 4 -4.94 -11.07 -10.70
C ARG A 4 -6.11 -10.72 -9.80
N LYS A 5 -6.22 -11.36 -8.64
CA LYS A 5 -7.20 -11.09 -7.58
C LYS A 5 -6.49 -11.05 -6.24
N LEU A 6 -6.91 -10.15 -5.36
CA LEU A 6 -6.29 -9.96 -4.05
C LEU A 6 -6.30 -11.25 -3.20
N GLU A 7 -7.36 -12.03 -3.30
CA GLU A 7 -7.49 -13.29 -2.54
C GLU A 7 -6.42 -14.34 -2.91
N GLN A 8 -5.89 -14.30 -4.13
CA GLN A 8 -4.81 -15.21 -4.56
C GLN A 8 -3.50 -15.02 -3.78
N MET A 9 -3.32 -13.85 -3.12
CA MET A 9 -2.20 -13.66 -2.20
C MET A 9 -2.18 -14.68 -1.07
N PHE A 10 -3.35 -15.13 -0.62
CA PHE A 10 -3.47 -16.08 0.50
C PHE A 10 -2.86 -17.44 0.15
N GLU A 11 -3.11 -17.94 -1.06
CA GLU A 11 -2.54 -19.21 -1.53
C GLU A 11 -1.00 -19.14 -1.58
N VAL A 12 -0.47 -18.03 -2.10
CA VAL A 12 0.98 -17.80 -2.16
C VAL A 12 1.59 -17.72 -0.76
N LEU A 13 0.93 -17.02 0.17
CA LEU A 13 1.42 -16.85 1.53
C LEU A 13 1.39 -18.14 2.34
N ARG A 14 0.34 -18.97 2.20
CA ARG A 14 0.25 -20.28 2.88
C ARG A 14 1.40 -21.23 2.51
N SER A 15 2.02 -21.05 1.35
CA SER A 15 3.19 -21.84 0.90
C SER A 15 4.54 -21.31 1.41
N LYS A 16 4.55 -20.18 2.13
CA LYS A 16 5.76 -19.51 2.63
C LYS A 16 5.82 -19.51 4.16
N PRO A 17 7.01 -19.32 4.75
CA PRO A 17 7.11 -19.05 6.19
C PRO A 17 6.27 -17.85 6.59
N LYS A 18 5.52 -18.00 7.69
CA LYS A 18 4.66 -16.93 8.21
C LYS A 18 5.48 -15.72 8.59
N LYS A 19 4.94 -14.54 8.30
CA LYS A 19 5.52 -13.26 8.72
C LYS A 19 4.97 -12.85 10.07
N ARG A 20 5.79 -12.16 10.85
CA ARG A 20 5.43 -11.70 12.19
C ARG A 20 4.90 -10.28 12.11
N LEU A 21 3.63 -10.09 12.48
CA LEU A 21 2.99 -8.79 12.53
C LEU A 21 2.94 -8.27 13.96
N VAL A 22 3.26 -7.00 14.18
CA VAL A 22 2.98 -6.28 15.41
C VAL A 22 1.92 -5.21 15.18
N ALA A 23 0.80 -5.28 15.92
CA ALA A 23 -0.27 -4.29 15.88
C ALA A 23 -0.09 -3.27 17.01
N ALA A 24 0.11 -2.00 16.66
CA ALA A 24 0.30 -0.91 17.59
C ALA A 24 -1.05 -0.41 18.11
N TYR A 25 -1.34 -0.61 19.39
CA TYR A 25 -2.56 -0.21 20.08
C TYR A 25 -3.83 -0.88 19.49
N ALA A 26 -3.90 -2.21 19.60
CA ALA A 26 -4.98 -3.03 19.06
C ALA A 26 -6.21 -3.05 20.00
N ASN A 27 -6.70 -1.88 20.39
CA ASN A 27 -7.80 -1.73 21.35
C ASN A 27 -9.18 -1.59 20.66
N ASP A 28 -9.35 -2.18 19.48
CA ASP A 28 -10.61 -2.13 18.72
C ASP A 28 -10.91 -3.47 18.04
N ASP A 29 -12.20 -3.73 17.86
CA ASP A 29 -12.73 -4.92 17.21
C ASP A 29 -12.25 -5.08 15.76
N HIS A 30 -12.27 -4.00 14.98
CA HIS A 30 -11.89 -4.04 13.58
C HIS A 30 -10.44 -4.48 13.37
N THR A 31 -9.51 -4.02 14.23
CA THR A 31 -8.11 -4.42 14.18
C THR A 31 -7.96 -5.88 14.62
N ILE A 32 -8.54 -6.27 15.75
CA ILE A 32 -8.41 -7.61 16.30
C ILE A 32 -9.06 -8.65 15.36
N CYS A 33 -10.26 -8.37 14.82
CA CYS A 33 -10.93 -9.26 13.87
C CYS A 33 -10.11 -9.45 12.59
N ALA A 34 -9.54 -8.39 12.02
CA ALA A 34 -8.73 -8.49 10.80
C ALA A 34 -7.44 -9.29 11.04
N VAL A 35 -6.75 -9.04 12.17
CA VAL A 35 -5.55 -9.79 12.54
C VAL A 35 -5.89 -11.26 12.81
N ASN A 36 -6.97 -11.54 13.53
CA ASN A 36 -7.44 -12.91 13.77
C ASN A 36 -7.78 -13.65 12.47
N ALA A 37 -8.44 -12.99 11.53
CA ALA A 37 -8.70 -13.57 10.22
C ALA A 37 -7.40 -13.95 9.50
N ALA A 38 -6.39 -13.06 9.50
CA ALA A 38 -5.10 -13.32 8.88
C ALA A 38 -4.32 -14.47 9.57
N VAL A 39 -4.43 -14.59 10.90
CA VAL A 39 -3.84 -15.71 11.65
C VAL A 39 -4.55 -17.03 11.34
N LYS A 40 -5.90 -17.04 11.32
CA LYS A 40 -6.70 -18.24 10.97
C LYS A 40 -6.45 -18.69 9.54
N GLU A 41 -6.28 -17.77 8.60
CA GLU A 41 -5.90 -18.06 7.21
C GLU A 41 -4.45 -18.58 7.08
N GLY A 42 -3.68 -18.55 8.16
CA GLY A 42 -2.30 -19.03 8.18
C GLY A 42 -1.29 -18.08 7.53
N LEU A 43 -1.64 -16.80 7.34
CA LEU A 43 -0.82 -15.83 6.63
C LEU A 43 0.30 -15.24 7.51
N ILE A 44 0.03 -15.05 8.80
CA ILE A 44 0.92 -14.37 9.76
C ILE A 44 0.90 -15.02 11.15
N GLU A 45 1.90 -14.67 11.95
CA GLU A 45 1.86 -14.70 13.40
C GLU A 45 1.68 -13.28 13.93
N ALA A 46 0.95 -13.07 15.03
CA ALA A 46 0.61 -11.73 15.46
C ALA A 46 0.95 -11.45 16.92
N THR A 47 1.48 -10.24 17.17
CA THR A 47 1.63 -9.63 18.47
C THR A 47 0.73 -8.41 18.57
N LEU A 48 -0.14 -8.37 19.58
CA LEU A 48 -1.04 -7.24 19.85
C LEU A 48 -0.46 -6.42 21.01
N LEU A 49 -0.26 -5.12 20.78
CA LEU A 49 0.08 -4.14 21.83
C LEU A 49 -1.17 -3.33 22.15
N GLY A 50 -1.46 -3.13 23.42
CA GLY A 50 -2.61 -2.36 23.88
C GLY A 50 -2.95 -2.62 25.33
N ASP A 51 -4.10 -2.16 25.77
CA ASP A 51 -4.65 -2.53 27.08
C ASP A 51 -5.15 -3.98 27.03
N GLU A 52 -4.47 -4.86 27.77
CA GLU A 52 -4.76 -6.30 27.80
C GLU A 52 -6.21 -6.60 28.20
N LYS A 53 -6.80 -5.79 29.11
CA LYS A 53 -8.20 -5.96 29.52
C LYS A 53 -9.15 -5.63 28.38
N VAL A 54 -8.91 -4.53 27.66
CA VAL A 54 -9.72 -4.14 26.50
C VAL A 54 -9.60 -5.17 25.39
N ILE A 55 -8.38 -5.65 25.12
CA ILE A 55 -8.16 -6.72 24.12
C ILE A 55 -8.92 -7.99 24.51
N ALA A 56 -8.89 -8.39 25.79
CA ALA A 56 -9.63 -9.56 26.28
C ALA A 56 -11.15 -9.39 26.16
N GLU A 57 -11.69 -8.21 26.49
CA GLU A 57 -13.10 -7.90 26.34
C GLU A 57 -13.55 -7.96 24.87
N VAL A 58 -12.78 -7.38 23.96
CA VAL A 58 -13.07 -7.45 22.52
C VAL A 58 -12.99 -8.89 22.02
N CYS A 59 -11.96 -9.64 22.37
CA CYS A 59 -11.84 -11.05 21.98
C CYS A 59 -13.04 -11.87 22.48
N LYS A 60 -13.47 -11.64 23.72
CA LYS A 60 -14.65 -12.32 24.28
C LYS A 60 -15.94 -11.96 23.53
N ALA A 61 -16.14 -10.67 23.23
CA ALA A 61 -17.31 -10.19 22.50
C ALA A 61 -17.40 -10.77 21.07
N GLU A 62 -16.24 -10.88 20.40
CA GLU A 62 -16.13 -11.38 19.02
C GLU A 62 -15.92 -12.91 18.93
N GLY A 63 -15.91 -13.62 20.06
CA GLY A 63 -15.68 -15.07 20.08
C GLY A 63 -14.30 -15.48 19.57
N ILE A 64 -13.29 -14.67 19.83
CA ILE A 64 -11.91 -14.88 19.40
C ILE A 64 -11.09 -15.45 20.56
N ASP A 65 -10.34 -16.52 20.30
CA ASP A 65 -9.40 -17.08 21.27
C ASP A 65 -8.14 -16.18 21.36
N MET A 66 -7.90 -15.63 22.55
CA MET A 66 -6.70 -14.81 22.80
C MET A 66 -5.37 -15.56 22.59
N ASN A 67 -5.39 -16.90 22.69
CA ASN A 67 -4.19 -17.71 22.44
C ASN A 67 -3.74 -17.69 20.96
N ASN A 68 -4.54 -17.15 20.06
CA ASN A 68 -4.15 -16.91 18.68
C ASN A 68 -3.07 -15.81 18.53
N PHE A 69 -2.82 -15.04 19.61
CA PHE A 69 -1.91 -13.89 19.60
C PHE A 69 -0.93 -13.92 20.77
N LYS A 70 0.21 -13.30 20.58
CA LYS A 70 1.02 -12.80 21.69
C LYS A 70 0.47 -11.43 22.10
N VAL A 71 0.05 -11.25 23.35
CA VAL A 71 -0.42 -9.96 23.86
C VAL A 71 0.66 -9.34 24.75
N ILE A 72 0.92 -8.05 24.56
CA ILE A 72 1.83 -7.25 25.39
C ILE A 72 1.04 -6.05 25.91
N ASN A 73 0.88 -5.97 27.22
CA ASN A 73 0.12 -4.90 27.86
C ASN A 73 0.87 -3.57 27.78
N GLU A 74 0.37 -2.62 27.00
CA GLU A 74 0.79 -1.21 26.96
C GLU A 74 -0.44 -0.33 26.70
N PRO A 75 -1.08 0.17 27.77
CA PRO A 75 -2.37 0.87 27.67
C PRO A 75 -2.25 2.30 27.12
N VAL A 76 -1.05 2.82 26.88
CA VAL A 76 -0.82 4.16 26.34
C VAL A 76 -0.51 4.09 24.86
N ASP A 77 -1.37 4.65 24.02
CA ASP A 77 -1.31 4.55 22.56
C ASP A 77 0.05 4.98 21.95
N VAL A 78 0.61 6.11 22.42
CA VAL A 78 1.92 6.61 21.93
C VAL A 78 3.06 5.67 22.35
N LYS A 79 2.98 5.09 23.56
CA LYS A 79 3.98 4.12 24.04
C LYS A 79 3.86 2.78 23.28
N ALA A 80 2.63 2.34 23.03
CA ALA A 80 2.39 1.14 22.21
C ALA A 80 2.95 1.30 20.79
N ALA A 81 2.78 2.47 20.17
CA ALA A 81 3.37 2.75 18.85
C ALA A 81 4.91 2.76 18.88
N ALA A 82 5.52 3.35 19.90
CA ALA A 82 6.96 3.37 20.06
C ALA A 82 7.52 1.95 20.33
N LEU A 83 6.86 1.18 21.20
CA LEU A 83 7.23 -0.20 21.50
C LEU A 83 7.13 -1.10 20.26
N ALA A 84 6.12 -0.90 19.41
CA ALA A 84 5.99 -1.62 18.14
C ALA A 84 7.20 -1.35 17.23
N CYS A 85 7.64 -0.10 17.13
CA CYS A 85 8.86 0.25 16.38
C CYS A 85 10.11 -0.41 16.98
N ASP A 86 10.23 -0.45 18.31
CA ASP A 86 11.35 -1.12 18.97
C ASP A 86 11.38 -2.63 18.70
N ILE A 87 10.23 -3.31 18.72
CA ILE A 87 10.09 -4.73 18.40
C ILE A 87 10.60 -4.99 16.97
N ILE A 88 10.23 -4.14 16.02
CA ILE A 88 10.72 -4.25 14.63
C ILE A 88 12.23 -3.97 14.56
N ASN A 89 12.74 -2.95 15.25
CA ASN A 89 14.15 -2.61 15.24
C ASN A 89 15.02 -3.72 15.86
N ARG A 90 14.48 -4.54 16.77
CA ARG A 90 15.13 -5.74 17.29
C ARG A 90 15.03 -6.98 16.38
N GLY A 91 14.34 -6.86 15.24
CA GLY A 91 14.12 -7.98 14.32
C GLY A 91 13.10 -9.02 14.83
N GLU A 92 12.22 -8.63 15.76
CA GLU A 92 11.22 -9.52 16.36
C GLU A 92 9.87 -9.49 15.59
N ALA A 93 9.67 -8.52 14.66
CA ALA A 93 8.52 -8.45 13.76
C ALA A 93 8.94 -7.95 12.37
N ASP A 94 8.15 -8.35 11.37
CA ASP A 94 8.40 -8.12 9.94
C ASP A 94 7.38 -7.14 9.33
N ILE A 95 6.28 -6.86 10.04
CA ILE A 95 5.18 -6.00 9.59
C ILE A 95 4.71 -5.16 10.77
N LEU A 96 4.54 -3.85 10.55
CA LEU A 96 3.86 -2.96 11.49
C LEU A 96 2.41 -2.75 11.06
N MET A 97 1.46 -2.82 11.98
CA MET A 97 0.06 -2.46 11.72
C MET A 97 -0.43 -1.39 12.69
N LYS A 98 -1.18 -0.42 12.17
CA LYS A 98 -1.89 0.56 12.97
C LYS A 98 -3.16 -0.04 13.57
N GLY A 99 -3.34 0.06 14.88
CA GLY A 99 -4.61 -0.18 15.57
C GLY A 99 -5.43 1.09 15.79
N LEU A 100 -6.00 1.24 16.97
CA LEU A 100 -6.95 2.34 17.30
C LEU A 100 -6.30 3.72 17.43
N LEU A 101 -4.97 3.84 17.46
CA LEU A 101 -4.32 5.14 17.62
C LEU A 101 -4.53 6.08 16.42
N PRO A 102 -4.53 7.43 16.62
CA PRO A 102 -4.59 8.42 15.55
C PRO A 102 -3.46 8.27 14.54
N THR A 103 -3.73 8.57 13.26
CA THR A 103 -2.75 8.42 12.17
C THR A 103 -1.50 9.29 12.37
N ASP A 104 -1.66 10.51 12.89
CA ASP A 104 -0.52 11.40 13.18
C ASP A 104 0.42 10.82 14.25
N LYS A 105 -0.11 10.16 15.28
CA LYS A 105 0.71 9.48 16.30
C LYS A 105 1.44 8.27 15.72
N TYR A 106 0.76 7.49 14.86
CA TYR A 106 1.37 6.37 14.15
C TYR A 106 2.51 6.83 13.25
N MET A 107 2.26 7.87 12.45
CA MET A 107 3.28 8.46 11.56
C MET A 107 4.47 9.03 12.35
N ARG A 108 4.23 9.72 13.49
CA ARG A 108 5.31 10.22 14.36
C ARG A 108 6.19 9.10 14.91
N ALA A 109 5.62 7.94 15.24
CA ALA A 109 6.40 6.80 15.71
C ALA A 109 7.30 6.25 14.58
N ILE A 110 6.76 6.07 13.36
CA ILE A 110 7.52 5.59 12.19
C ILE A 110 8.61 6.57 11.80
N LEU A 111 8.34 7.88 11.82
CA LEU A 111 9.26 8.95 11.41
C LEU A 111 10.20 9.42 12.53
N ASN A 112 10.13 8.85 13.72
CA ASN A 112 11.02 9.22 14.82
C ASN A 112 12.48 8.98 14.42
N LYS A 113 13.35 9.98 14.65
CA LYS A 113 14.75 9.95 14.19
C LYS A 113 15.61 8.91 14.91
N GLU A 114 15.29 8.60 16.17
CA GLU A 114 16.10 7.70 17.02
C GLU A 114 15.56 6.26 17.02
N ARG A 115 14.25 6.11 17.15
CA ARG A 115 13.58 4.82 17.35
C ARG A 115 12.64 4.44 16.19
N GLY A 116 12.49 5.29 15.20
CA GLY A 116 11.58 5.07 14.08
C GLY A 116 12.09 4.06 13.06
N LEU A 117 11.30 3.88 12.03
CA LEU A 117 11.51 2.86 11.02
C LEU A 117 11.90 3.44 9.65
N CYS A 118 11.87 4.77 9.48
CA CYS A 118 12.16 5.40 8.21
C CYS A 118 13.66 5.71 8.10
N PRO A 119 14.38 5.11 7.12
CA PRO A 119 15.78 5.46 6.89
C PRO A 119 15.94 6.93 6.45
N PRO A 120 17.10 7.55 6.70
CA PRO A 120 17.37 8.90 6.21
C PRO A 120 17.19 9.01 4.70
N ASN A 121 16.65 10.15 4.23
CA ASN A 121 16.46 10.46 2.81
C ASN A 121 15.55 9.48 2.03
N VAL A 122 14.74 8.70 2.72
CA VAL A 122 13.74 7.84 2.10
C VAL A 122 12.37 8.51 2.18
N THR A 123 11.65 8.47 1.08
CA THR A 123 10.28 8.97 0.99
C THR A 123 9.31 7.91 1.50
N LEU A 124 8.58 8.20 2.56
CA LEU A 124 7.46 7.37 3.00
C LEU A 124 6.25 7.67 2.13
N ALA A 125 5.61 6.64 1.57
CA ALA A 125 4.50 6.80 0.65
C ALA A 125 3.45 5.69 0.82
N HIS A 126 2.21 5.99 0.47
CA HIS A 126 1.10 5.04 0.49
C HIS A 126 0.96 4.36 -0.87
N VAL A 127 0.97 3.03 -0.87
CA VAL A 127 0.73 2.21 -2.06
C VAL A 127 -0.53 1.39 -1.86
N ALA A 128 -1.44 1.47 -2.81
CA ALA A 128 -2.68 0.72 -2.85
C ALA A 128 -2.68 -0.26 -4.03
N VAL A 129 -3.13 -1.48 -3.80
CA VAL A 129 -3.46 -2.46 -4.83
C VAL A 129 -4.97 -2.56 -4.91
N ILE A 130 -5.51 -2.28 -6.08
CA ILE A 130 -6.94 -2.12 -6.33
C ILE A 130 -7.39 -3.24 -7.26
N GLU A 131 -8.34 -4.05 -6.80
CA GLU A 131 -9.11 -4.98 -7.62
C GLU A 131 -10.42 -4.29 -8.02
N ASN A 132 -10.40 -3.65 -9.19
CA ASN A 132 -11.58 -2.94 -9.71
C ASN A 132 -12.39 -3.89 -10.60
N PRO A 133 -13.73 -4.03 -10.39
CA PRO A 133 -14.57 -4.93 -11.17
C PRO A 133 -14.65 -4.56 -12.66
N ASN A 134 -14.33 -3.31 -13.01
CA ASN A 134 -14.35 -2.79 -14.38
C ASN A 134 -12.96 -2.79 -15.04
N TYR A 135 -11.94 -3.38 -14.40
CA TYR A 135 -10.60 -3.48 -14.96
C TYR A 135 -10.10 -4.93 -14.93
N HIS A 136 -9.42 -5.34 -15.99
CA HIS A 136 -9.11 -6.75 -16.24
C HIS A 136 -7.95 -7.32 -15.40
N LYS A 137 -7.26 -6.50 -14.61
CA LYS A 137 -6.16 -6.89 -13.72
C LYS A 137 -6.06 -5.99 -12.49
N LEU A 138 -5.16 -6.31 -11.57
CA LEU A 138 -4.89 -5.45 -10.42
C LEU A 138 -4.21 -4.15 -10.86
N LEU A 139 -4.61 -3.02 -10.27
CA LEU A 139 -3.96 -1.73 -10.41
C LEU A 139 -3.18 -1.40 -9.14
N VAL A 140 -1.91 -1.02 -9.29
CA VAL A 140 -1.07 -0.55 -8.17
C VAL A 140 -0.94 0.96 -8.25
N ALA A 141 -1.45 1.69 -7.27
CA ALA A 141 -1.52 3.15 -7.27
C ALA A 141 -0.70 3.79 -6.14
N SER A 142 -0.05 4.91 -6.39
CA SER A 142 0.69 5.72 -5.40
C SER A 142 0.79 7.20 -5.83
N ASP A 143 0.89 8.14 -4.92
CA ASP A 143 0.66 8.11 -3.48
C ASP A 143 -0.77 8.55 -3.20
N CYS A 144 -1.51 7.75 -2.41
CA CYS A 144 -2.94 8.03 -2.21
C CYS A 144 -3.25 8.68 -0.85
N ALA A 145 -2.23 8.95 0.02
CA ALA A 145 -2.53 9.36 1.39
C ALA A 145 -1.45 10.21 2.11
N ILE A 146 -0.23 10.37 1.60
CA ILE A 146 0.90 10.89 2.40
C ILE A 146 1.51 12.18 1.83
N ILE A 147 1.84 12.22 0.53
CA ILE A 147 2.63 13.30 -0.06
C ILE A 147 1.71 14.26 -0.82
N PRO A 148 1.51 15.50 -0.32
CA PRO A 148 0.58 16.42 -0.97
C PRO A 148 0.95 16.73 -2.43
N LEU A 149 2.20 17.11 -2.67
CA LEU A 149 2.71 17.45 -3.99
C LEU A 149 4.12 16.87 -4.16
N PRO A 150 4.25 15.63 -4.69
CA PRO A 150 5.55 15.00 -4.86
C PRO A 150 6.39 15.73 -5.93
N ASP A 151 7.64 16.01 -5.60
CA ASP A 151 8.63 16.45 -6.57
C ASP A 151 9.07 15.30 -7.49
N ILE A 152 9.90 15.62 -8.50
CA ILE A 152 10.35 14.63 -9.49
C ILE A 152 11.12 13.46 -8.85
N LYS A 153 11.91 13.70 -7.79
CA LYS A 153 12.64 12.64 -7.07
C LYS A 153 11.70 11.76 -6.29
N GLN A 154 10.71 12.36 -5.65
CA GLN A 154 9.65 11.63 -4.95
C GLN A 154 8.82 10.81 -5.95
N LYS A 155 8.44 11.34 -7.11
CA LYS A 155 7.74 10.60 -8.17
C LYS A 155 8.56 9.40 -8.67
N GLN A 156 9.87 9.53 -8.82
CA GLN A 156 10.75 8.39 -9.13
C GLN A 156 10.72 7.32 -8.01
N GLN A 157 10.66 7.76 -6.75
CA GLN A 157 10.54 6.83 -5.63
C GLN A 157 9.17 6.15 -5.60
N LEU A 158 8.07 6.88 -5.87
CA LEU A 158 6.73 6.32 -6.03
C LEU A 158 6.69 5.27 -7.13
N LEU A 159 7.27 5.58 -8.30
CA LEU A 159 7.41 4.65 -9.41
C LEU A 159 8.12 3.36 -8.98
N LYS A 160 9.23 3.47 -8.26
CA LYS A 160 9.96 2.31 -7.72
C LYS A 160 9.08 1.48 -6.79
N TYR A 161 8.28 2.12 -5.93
CA TYR A 161 7.39 1.40 -5.00
C TYR A 161 6.29 0.64 -5.74
N VAL A 162 5.57 1.29 -6.64
CA VAL A 162 4.50 0.60 -7.40
C VAL A 162 5.06 -0.54 -8.26
N THR A 163 6.23 -0.34 -8.87
CA THR A 163 6.93 -1.38 -9.63
C THR A 163 7.34 -2.56 -8.74
N THR A 164 7.88 -2.28 -7.54
CA THR A 164 8.23 -3.33 -6.57
C THR A 164 7.01 -4.15 -6.16
N VAL A 165 5.90 -3.48 -5.85
CA VAL A 165 4.64 -4.15 -5.48
C VAL A 165 4.12 -5.01 -6.63
N ALA A 166 4.01 -4.46 -7.83
CA ALA A 166 3.55 -5.20 -9.01
C ALA A 166 4.43 -6.42 -9.32
N THR A 167 5.75 -6.28 -9.20
CA THR A 167 6.69 -7.40 -9.39
C THR A 167 6.50 -8.48 -8.33
N LYS A 168 6.27 -8.12 -7.08
CA LYS A 168 5.97 -9.08 -6.01
C LYS A 168 4.61 -9.79 -6.19
N LEU A 169 3.69 -9.15 -6.89
CA LEU A 169 2.42 -9.76 -7.34
C LEU A 169 2.57 -10.60 -8.61
N GLY A 170 3.79 -10.75 -9.14
CA GLY A 170 4.11 -11.64 -10.26
C GLY A 170 4.11 -10.99 -11.63
N VAL A 171 4.00 -9.67 -11.73
CA VAL A 171 4.13 -8.94 -13.00
C VAL A 171 5.62 -8.81 -13.34
N ALA A 172 6.08 -9.47 -14.40
CA ALA A 172 7.50 -9.54 -14.74
C ALA A 172 8.10 -8.20 -15.19
N CYS A 173 7.33 -7.40 -15.93
CA CYS A 173 7.72 -6.07 -16.40
C CYS A 173 6.52 -5.12 -16.28
N PRO A 174 6.31 -4.48 -15.11
CA PRO A 174 5.16 -3.62 -14.87
C PRO A 174 5.07 -2.45 -15.85
N LYS A 175 3.88 -2.18 -16.33
CA LYS A 175 3.51 -1.06 -17.19
C LYS A 175 3.04 0.09 -16.30
N VAL A 176 3.83 1.15 -16.23
CA VAL A 176 3.61 2.28 -15.33
C VAL A 176 3.13 3.51 -16.09
N ALA A 177 1.96 4.00 -15.75
CA ALA A 177 1.43 5.27 -16.24
C ALA A 177 1.80 6.41 -15.26
N MET A 178 2.51 7.42 -15.74
CA MET A 178 2.69 8.70 -15.05
C MET A 178 1.48 9.57 -15.35
N VAL A 179 0.47 9.50 -14.48
CA VAL A 179 -0.86 10.07 -14.73
C VAL A 179 -0.84 11.59 -14.70
N THR A 180 -1.47 12.17 -15.71
CA THR A 180 -1.63 13.62 -15.89
C THR A 180 -3.03 13.93 -16.43
N ALA A 181 -3.36 15.20 -16.63
CA ALA A 181 -4.65 15.60 -17.20
C ALA A 181 -4.71 15.43 -18.74
N THR A 182 -3.56 15.23 -19.40
CA THR A 182 -3.44 15.15 -20.86
C THR A 182 -2.18 14.37 -21.25
N GLU A 183 -2.18 13.79 -22.42
CA GLU A 183 -1.03 13.12 -23.05
C GLU A 183 -0.07 14.12 -23.76
N GLN A 184 -0.48 15.38 -23.89
CA GLN A 184 0.32 16.38 -24.58
C GLN A 184 1.52 16.85 -23.74
N MET A 185 2.66 17.06 -24.41
CA MET A 185 3.84 17.65 -23.81
C MET A 185 3.59 19.14 -23.52
N SER A 186 3.14 19.47 -22.31
CA SER A 186 2.81 20.83 -21.91
C SER A 186 3.76 21.34 -20.85
N ALA A 187 4.58 22.35 -21.20
CA ALA A 187 5.45 23.01 -20.25
C ALA A 187 4.69 23.82 -19.18
N GLY A 188 3.44 24.20 -19.45
CA GLY A 188 2.58 24.91 -18.50
C GLY A 188 1.97 24.01 -17.43
N ILE A 189 2.12 22.70 -17.55
CA ILE A 189 1.60 21.71 -16.56
C ILE A 189 2.81 20.97 -15.96
N PRO A 190 3.25 21.32 -14.73
CA PRO A 190 4.43 20.69 -14.13
C PRO A 190 4.38 19.15 -14.08
N ALA A 191 3.20 18.59 -13.89
CA ALA A 191 3.02 17.13 -13.92
C ALA A 191 3.39 16.51 -15.27
N CYS A 192 3.07 17.17 -16.40
CA CYS A 192 3.46 16.71 -17.74
C CYS A 192 4.98 16.77 -17.94
N VAL A 193 5.63 17.80 -17.42
CA VAL A 193 7.09 17.92 -17.48
C VAL A 193 7.79 16.81 -16.72
N ASP A 194 7.36 16.55 -15.48
CA ASP A 194 7.92 15.46 -14.66
C ASP A 194 7.69 14.10 -15.31
N ALA A 195 6.48 13.86 -15.81
CA ALA A 195 6.11 12.61 -16.47
C ALA A 195 6.96 12.36 -17.73
N ALA A 196 7.15 13.39 -18.57
CA ALA A 196 7.99 13.30 -19.77
C ALA A 196 9.45 13.00 -19.44
N ILE A 197 10.00 13.64 -18.40
CA ILE A 197 11.38 13.40 -17.95
C ILE A 197 11.52 11.96 -17.46
N ILE A 198 10.62 11.49 -16.59
CA ILE A 198 10.68 10.13 -16.01
C ILE A 198 10.50 9.07 -17.09
N SER A 199 9.56 9.24 -18.01
CA SER A 199 9.36 8.36 -19.17
C SER A 199 10.62 8.29 -20.04
N LYS A 200 11.27 9.45 -20.32
CA LYS A 200 12.52 9.49 -21.07
C LYS A 200 13.71 8.86 -20.31
N MET A 201 13.74 8.98 -18.99
CA MET A 201 14.74 8.27 -18.17
C MET A 201 14.58 6.75 -18.27
N ASN A 202 13.35 6.24 -18.32
CA ASN A 202 13.07 4.80 -18.54
C ASN A 202 13.52 4.37 -19.93
N GLU A 203 13.14 5.09 -20.99
CA GLU A 203 13.53 4.81 -22.39
C GLU A 203 15.07 4.75 -22.55
N ARG A 204 15.80 5.62 -21.84
CA ARG A 204 17.29 5.66 -21.84
C ARG A 204 17.94 4.66 -20.88
N GLY A 205 17.15 3.80 -20.20
CA GLY A 205 17.68 2.77 -19.31
C GLY A 205 18.20 3.28 -17.95
N GLN A 206 17.90 4.54 -17.58
CA GLN A 206 18.20 5.08 -16.25
C GLN A 206 17.23 4.53 -15.19
N ILE A 207 15.99 4.22 -15.59
CA ILE A 207 14.99 3.49 -14.82
C ILE A 207 14.79 2.13 -15.50
N LYS A 208 14.89 1.04 -14.74
CA LYS A 208 14.86 -0.33 -15.27
C LYS A 208 13.79 -1.17 -14.57
N GLY A 209 13.44 -2.32 -15.17
CA GLY A 209 12.53 -3.31 -14.59
C GLY A 209 11.05 -2.99 -14.79
N CYS A 210 10.73 -1.98 -15.59
CA CYS A 210 9.37 -1.60 -15.96
C CYS A 210 9.36 -0.89 -17.31
N VAL A 211 8.16 -0.69 -17.87
CA VAL A 211 7.92 0.23 -18.98
C VAL A 211 7.15 1.42 -18.44
N VAL A 212 7.60 2.63 -18.74
CA VAL A 212 6.98 3.87 -18.24
C VAL A 212 6.47 4.70 -19.39
N GLU A 213 5.22 5.12 -19.30
CA GLU A 213 4.60 6.07 -20.23
C GLU A 213 4.14 7.32 -19.47
N GLY A 214 4.37 8.47 -20.08
CA GLY A 214 3.90 9.75 -19.56
C GLY A 214 4.50 10.96 -20.30
N PRO A 215 3.71 12.05 -20.35
CA PRO A 215 2.39 12.23 -19.73
C PRO A 215 1.31 11.38 -20.37
N ILE A 216 0.36 10.89 -19.56
CA ILE A 216 -0.77 10.08 -20.03
C ILE A 216 -1.99 10.34 -19.15
N SER A 217 -3.16 10.51 -19.74
CA SER A 217 -4.43 10.64 -19.00
C SER A 217 -4.91 9.27 -18.50
N LEU A 218 -5.75 9.28 -17.46
CA LEU A 218 -6.19 8.03 -16.82
C LEU A 218 -6.97 7.14 -17.79
N ASP A 219 -7.86 7.72 -18.62
CA ASP A 219 -8.62 6.99 -19.63
C ASP A 219 -7.68 6.30 -20.65
N LEU A 220 -6.68 7.02 -21.15
CA LEU A 220 -5.66 6.43 -22.05
C LEU A 220 -4.83 5.32 -21.36
N ALA A 221 -4.57 5.45 -20.08
CA ALA A 221 -3.79 4.44 -19.35
C ALA A 221 -4.58 3.14 -19.11
N THR A 222 -5.92 3.22 -18.97
CA THR A 222 -6.75 2.12 -18.45
C THR A 222 -7.82 1.61 -19.43
N ASP A 223 -8.08 2.33 -20.52
CA ASP A 223 -9.10 1.94 -21.51
C ASP A 223 -8.47 1.76 -22.91
N ALA A 224 -8.45 0.52 -23.37
CA ALA A 224 -7.86 0.14 -24.65
C ALA A 224 -8.64 0.73 -25.85
N GLU A 225 -9.95 0.91 -25.73
CA GLU A 225 -10.78 1.50 -26.78
C GLU A 225 -10.45 3.00 -26.93
N THR A 226 -10.38 3.73 -25.84
CA THR A 226 -9.95 5.13 -25.82
C THR A 226 -8.54 5.30 -26.38
N ALA A 227 -7.61 4.42 -25.99
CA ALA A 227 -6.25 4.44 -26.51
C ALA A 227 -6.21 4.23 -28.03
N ALA A 228 -7.01 3.32 -28.56
CA ALA A 228 -7.13 3.06 -29.99
C ALA A 228 -7.76 4.26 -30.75
N ILE A 229 -8.84 4.84 -30.23
CA ILE A 229 -9.52 6.01 -30.84
C ILE A 229 -8.57 7.21 -30.92
N LYS A 230 -7.81 7.48 -29.83
CA LYS A 230 -6.83 8.59 -29.80
C LYS A 230 -5.52 8.26 -30.50
N GLY A 231 -5.35 7.03 -31.02
CA GLY A 231 -4.18 6.60 -31.78
C GLY A 231 -2.88 6.56 -30.98
N MET A 232 -2.96 6.39 -29.65
CA MET A 232 -1.80 6.32 -28.79
C MET A 232 -1.07 4.98 -28.92
N LYS A 233 0.16 5.01 -29.42
CA LYS A 233 1.01 3.82 -29.57
C LYS A 233 1.96 3.68 -28.41
N SER A 234 1.52 3.01 -27.36
CA SER A 234 2.34 2.70 -26.18
C SER A 234 1.91 1.34 -25.61
N PRO A 235 2.85 0.52 -25.11
CA PRO A 235 2.50 -0.72 -24.45
C PRO A 235 1.78 -0.53 -23.11
N VAL A 236 1.77 0.70 -22.57
CA VAL A 236 1.07 1.07 -21.33
C VAL A 236 -0.36 1.49 -21.61
N ALA A 237 -0.64 2.05 -22.80
CA ALA A 237 -1.95 2.57 -23.16
C ALA A 237 -3.02 1.47 -23.15
N GLY A 238 -4.08 1.69 -22.37
CA GLY A 238 -5.18 0.75 -22.15
C GLY A 238 -4.84 -0.49 -21.32
N ASP A 239 -3.60 -0.60 -20.80
CA ASP A 239 -3.12 -1.81 -20.13
C ASP A 239 -2.11 -1.51 -19.00
N ALA A 240 -2.27 -0.43 -18.26
CA ALA A 240 -1.41 -0.07 -17.15
C ALA A 240 -1.52 -1.07 -15.98
N ASP A 241 -0.40 -1.46 -15.40
CA ASP A 241 -0.33 -2.20 -14.12
C ASP A 241 -0.23 -1.24 -12.94
N CYS A 242 0.42 -0.09 -13.16
CA CYS A 242 0.75 0.87 -12.12
C CYS A 242 0.36 2.28 -12.52
N LEU A 243 -0.13 3.05 -11.55
CA LEU A 243 -0.49 4.46 -11.69
C LEU A 243 0.30 5.31 -10.68
N VAL A 244 1.07 6.28 -11.17
CA VAL A 244 1.71 7.30 -10.34
C VAL A 244 1.03 8.63 -10.59
N PHE A 245 0.42 9.19 -9.55
CA PHE A 245 -0.39 10.40 -9.65
C PHE A 245 0.43 11.68 -9.47
N PRO A 246 -0.04 12.80 -10.03
CA PRO A 246 0.67 14.09 -9.95
C PRO A 246 0.67 14.71 -8.56
N ASN A 247 -0.39 14.48 -7.78
CA ASN A 247 -0.59 15.03 -6.44
C ASN A 247 -1.56 14.15 -5.64
N LEU A 248 -1.65 14.45 -4.34
CA LEU A 248 -2.48 13.71 -3.40
C LEU A 248 -3.97 13.82 -3.71
N GLU A 249 -4.44 15.00 -4.10
CA GLU A 249 -5.86 15.23 -4.38
C GLU A 249 -6.35 14.32 -5.50
N ALA A 250 -5.61 14.25 -6.61
CA ALA A 250 -5.97 13.40 -7.76
C ALA A 250 -6.02 11.92 -7.37
N SER A 251 -4.99 11.44 -6.67
CA SER A 251 -4.89 10.03 -6.28
C SER A 251 -5.89 9.66 -5.18
N ASN A 252 -6.13 10.53 -4.20
CA ASN A 252 -7.08 10.28 -3.14
C ASN A 252 -8.52 10.24 -3.67
N VAL A 253 -8.88 11.17 -4.57
CA VAL A 253 -10.20 11.16 -5.24
C VAL A 253 -10.35 9.87 -6.05
N PHE A 254 -9.36 9.49 -6.86
CA PHE A 254 -9.39 8.23 -7.60
C PHE A 254 -9.59 7.02 -6.67
N TYR A 255 -8.80 6.91 -5.61
CA TYR A 255 -8.92 5.83 -4.62
C TYR A 255 -10.32 5.79 -3.99
N LYS A 256 -10.90 6.96 -3.64
CA LYS A 256 -12.24 7.04 -3.07
C LYS A 256 -13.32 6.70 -4.11
N CYS A 257 -13.16 7.11 -5.37
CA CYS A 257 -14.07 6.70 -6.44
C CYS A 257 -14.08 5.18 -6.59
N CYS A 258 -12.93 4.54 -6.70
CA CYS A 258 -12.82 3.08 -6.79
C CYS A 258 -13.52 2.38 -5.60
N THR A 259 -13.26 2.83 -4.37
CA THR A 259 -13.78 2.15 -3.17
C THR A 259 -15.26 2.44 -2.91
N LYS A 260 -15.78 3.62 -3.25
CA LYS A 260 -17.15 4.04 -2.90
C LYS A 260 -18.14 3.86 -4.04
N PHE A 261 -17.74 4.17 -5.26
CA PHE A 261 -18.62 4.05 -6.44
C PHE A 261 -18.50 2.69 -7.11
N ASP A 262 -17.27 2.23 -7.37
CA ASP A 262 -17.05 0.96 -8.07
C ASP A 262 -17.01 -0.24 -7.13
N LYS A 263 -17.05 -0.02 -5.80
CA LYS A 263 -16.96 -1.08 -4.79
C LYS A 263 -15.74 -1.99 -4.95
N SER A 264 -14.64 -1.40 -5.44
CA SER A 264 -13.36 -2.11 -5.58
C SER A 264 -12.87 -2.66 -4.24
N GLU A 265 -12.33 -3.87 -4.28
CA GLU A 265 -11.57 -4.42 -3.18
C GLU A 265 -10.14 -3.82 -3.19
N VAL A 266 -9.58 -3.58 -2.01
CA VAL A 266 -8.28 -2.92 -1.89
C VAL A 266 -7.45 -3.53 -0.79
N GLY A 267 -6.14 -3.68 -1.04
CA GLY A 267 -5.10 -3.82 -0.02
C GLY A 267 -4.13 -2.66 -0.10
N ALA A 268 -3.75 -2.07 1.04
CA ALA A 268 -2.89 -0.88 1.04
C ALA A 268 -1.92 -0.86 2.23
N MET A 269 -0.75 -0.23 2.03
CA MET A 269 0.28 -0.09 3.05
C MET A 269 1.18 1.11 2.77
N LEU A 270 1.99 1.48 3.75
CA LEU A 270 3.09 2.42 3.57
C LEU A 270 4.35 1.67 3.15
N MET A 271 5.04 2.25 2.17
CA MET A 271 6.37 1.85 1.69
C MET A 271 7.40 2.91 2.05
N GLY A 272 8.65 2.50 2.22
CA GLY A 272 9.76 3.39 2.57
C GLY A 272 10.27 3.26 4.00
N ALA A 273 9.52 2.62 4.88
CA ALA A 273 10.03 2.18 6.19
C ALA A 273 10.87 0.90 6.05
N LYS A 274 11.57 0.52 7.12
CA LYS A 274 12.36 -0.74 7.20
C LYS A 274 11.53 -1.98 6.93
N VAL A 275 10.24 -1.93 7.24
CA VAL A 275 9.24 -2.99 7.02
C VAL A 275 7.97 -2.38 6.43
N PRO A 276 7.13 -3.17 5.74
CA PRO A 276 5.80 -2.72 5.34
C PRO A 276 4.96 -2.30 6.54
N CYS A 277 4.28 -1.14 6.42
CA CYS A 277 3.46 -0.60 7.51
C CYS A 277 1.99 -0.53 7.06
N VAL A 278 1.13 -1.37 7.62
CA VAL A 278 -0.30 -1.36 7.32
C VAL A 278 -0.93 -0.11 7.92
N LEU A 279 -1.50 0.72 7.06
CA LEU A 279 -2.25 1.91 7.41
C LEU A 279 -3.67 1.79 6.86
N SER A 280 -4.62 1.48 7.74
CA SER A 280 -6.04 1.39 7.38
C SER A 280 -6.82 2.58 7.94
N SER A 281 -7.83 3.02 7.19
CA SER A 281 -8.79 4.02 7.64
C SER A 281 -9.80 3.37 8.61
N ARG A 282 -10.40 4.18 9.50
CA ARG A 282 -11.52 3.71 10.34
C ARG A 282 -12.73 3.26 9.52
N GLY A 283 -12.90 3.80 8.31
CA GLY A 283 -13.98 3.44 7.40
C GLY A 283 -13.67 2.27 6.46
N ASP A 284 -12.52 1.61 6.61
CA ASP A 284 -12.16 0.45 5.80
C ASP A 284 -12.83 -0.81 6.35
N THR A 285 -13.26 -1.68 5.45
CA THR A 285 -13.89 -2.97 5.80
C THR A 285 -12.86 -3.93 6.43
N SER A 286 -13.32 -4.92 7.18
CA SER A 286 -12.46 -6.00 7.69
C SER A 286 -11.72 -6.71 6.55
N LYS A 287 -12.35 -6.84 5.38
CA LYS A 287 -11.77 -7.43 4.19
C LYS A 287 -10.60 -6.59 3.62
N THR A 288 -10.77 -5.26 3.53
CA THR A 288 -9.69 -4.34 3.14
C THR A 288 -8.49 -4.44 4.08
N LYS A 289 -8.74 -4.54 5.39
CA LYS A 289 -7.66 -4.71 6.38
C LYS A 289 -6.95 -6.06 6.21
N LEU A 290 -7.69 -7.14 5.97
CA LEU A 290 -7.12 -8.47 5.71
C LEU A 290 -6.26 -8.48 4.45
N TYR A 291 -6.72 -7.88 3.35
CA TYR A 291 -5.93 -7.74 2.13
C TYR A 291 -4.69 -6.87 2.33
N SER A 292 -4.78 -5.83 3.15
CA SER A 292 -3.63 -4.98 3.50
C SER A 292 -2.57 -5.75 4.30
N ILE A 293 -2.99 -6.61 5.23
CA ILE A 293 -2.10 -7.52 5.98
C ILE A 293 -1.44 -8.51 5.01
N ALA A 294 -2.22 -9.13 4.13
CA ALA A 294 -1.68 -10.07 3.14
C ALA A 294 -0.69 -9.40 2.20
N LEU A 295 -1.01 -8.20 1.70
CA LEU A 295 -0.11 -7.42 0.85
C LEU A 295 1.20 -7.10 1.57
N ALA A 296 1.13 -6.65 2.82
CA ALA A 296 2.31 -6.40 3.64
C ALA A 296 3.15 -7.68 3.84
N ALA A 297 2.50 -8.84 4.07
CA ALA A 297 3.18 -10.12 4.19
C ALA A 297 3.85 -10.58 2.88
N MET A 298 3.30 -10.23 1.72
CA MET A 298 3.93 -10.50 0.41
C MET A 298 5.23 -9.72 0.21
N LEU A 299 5.38 -8.56 0.86
CA LEU A 299 6.51 -7.65 0.70
C LEU A 299 7.55 -7.74 1.82
N ALA A 300 7.18 -8.25 2.97
CA ALA A 300 8.06 -8.49 4.13
C ALA A 300 9.10 -9.68 3.89
#